data_1ee10e517e94081efd03853005235e49
#
_entry.id   1ee10e517e94081efd03853005235e49
#
_cell.length_a   1.000
_cell.length_b   1.000
_cell.length_c   1.000
_cell.angle_alpha   90.00
_cell.angle_beta   90.00
_cell.angle_gamma   90.00
#
_symmetry.space_group_name_H-M   'P 1'
#
loop_
_entity.id
_entity.type
_entity.pdbx_description
1 polymer ?
#
loop_
_entity_poly.entity_id
_entity_poly.type
_entity_poly.pdbx_seq_one_letter_code
_entity_poly.pdbx_strand_id
1 'polypeptide(L)'
;MPAAALGPPAIVPFFGYGRADKRHGKRESIMARVVADLPQVVGIGYIVTVDLHSPRIEGFFHAPVHSLTAVPALCRAVRDRVPANLVVVSPDVGRVGMATRYAEQCLGASVIVLHKRRVSGSETNVTHVVGEVSGRACLIVDDMISTGGTVAESITALLAAGARPEIIVAATHGLFVLDARKKLSHPAVREVFVTDTINQTEKTGRN
;
A
#
# COMPACT_ATOMS: atom_id res chain seq x y z
N MET A 1 6.32 10.06 -40.86
CA MET A 1 5.77 8.72 -40.61
C MET A 1 4.42 8.89 -39.93
N PRO A 2 3.32 8.28 -40.42
CA PRO A 2 2.09 8.31 -39.67
C PRO A 2 2.33 7.63 -38.32
N ALA A 3 1.88 8.27 -37.23
CA ALA A 3 1.90 7.66 -35.91
C ALA A 3 1.13 6.33 -36.03
N ALA A 4 1.80 5.21 -35.81
CA ALA A 4 1.10 3.94 -35.73
C ALA A 4 0.01 4.10 -34.70
N ALA A 5 -1.24 3.80 -35.07
CA ALA A 5 -2.35 3.90 -34.14
C ALA A 5 -2.04 2.99 -32.97
N LEU A 6 -1.82 3.59 -31.79
CA LEU A 6 -1.68 2.84 -30.56
C LEU A 6 -2.95 2.01 -30.40
N GLY A 7 -2.81 0.73 -30.07
CA GLY A 7 -3.95 -0.12 -29.77
C GLY A 7 -4.82 0.45 -28.65
N PRO A 8 -5.98 -0.17 -28.33
CA PRO A 8 -6.88 0.33 -27.30
C PRO A 8 -6.18 0.42 -25.92
N PRO A 9 -6.59 1.35 -25.02
CA PRO A 9 -6.09 1.42 -23.68
C PRO A 9 -6.64 0.28 -22.82
N ALA A 10 -5.83 -0.18 -21.84
CA ALA A 10 -6.32 -0.95 -20.71
C ALA A 10 -6.27 -0.11 -19.45
N ILE A 11 -7.42 0.06 -18.80
CA ILE A 11 -7.51 0.73 -17.49
C ILE A 11 -7.57 -0.36 -16.43
N VAL A 12 -6.50 -0.52 -15.67
CA VAL A 12 -6.29 -1.55 -14.65
C VAL A 12 -5.94 -0.87 -13.34
N PRO A 13 -6.93 -0.31 -12.59
CA PRO A 13 -6.65 0.47 -11.40
C PRO A 13 -5.84 -0.31 -10.36
N PHE A 14 -6.19 -1.57 -10.11
CA PHE A 14 -5.39 -2.49 -9.30
C PHE A 14 -4.68 -3.51 -10.19
N PHE A 15 -3.35 -3.48 -10.19
CA PHE A 15 -2.53 -4.46 -10.92
C PHE A 15 -2.33 -5.71 -10.06
N GLY A 16 -3.04 -6.78 -10.42
CA GLY A 16 -2.94 -8.07 -9.74
C GLY A 16 -1.54 -8.67 -9.82
N TYR A 17 -1.20 -9.49 -8.85
CA TYR A 17 0.14 -10.13 -8.70
C TYR A 17 1.31 -9.14 -8.53
N GLY A 18 1.08 -7.85 -8.32
CA GLY A 18 2.13 -6.84 -8.12
C GLY A 18 3.14 -7.19 -7.01
N ARG A 19 2.72 -7.93 -5.98
CA ARG A 19 3.61 -8.40 -4.90
C ARG A 19 4.59 -9.49 -5.33
N ALA A 20 4.35 -10.17 -6.45
CA ALA A 20 5.22 -11.19 -7.02
C ALA A 20 6.14 -10.57 -8.10
N ASP A 21 6.76 -9.43 -7.79
CA ASP A 21 7.61 -8.62 -8.67
C ASP A 21 9.10 -9.04 -8.66
N LYS A 22 9.44 -10.00 -7.80
CA LYS A 22 10.79 -10.57 -7.66
C LYS A 22 10.73 -11.99 -7.10
N ARG A 23 11.84 -12.71 -7.24
CA ARG A 23 12.02 -14.01 -6.58
C ARG A 23 12.48 -13.83 -5.13
N HIS A 24 11.99 -14.67 -4.24
CA HIS A 24 12.35 -14.69 -2.81
C HIS A 24 13.30 -15.86 -2.45
N GLY A 25 14.27 -16.13 -3.33
CA GLY A 25 15.30 -17.17 -3.09
C GLY A 25 14.91 -18.57 -3.53
N LYS A 26 13.73 -18.76 -4.13
CA LYS A 26 13.26 -20.04 -4.68
C LYS A 26 13.19 -19.98 -6.21
N ARG A 27 13.06 -21.16 -6.87
CA ARG A 27 12.76 -21.27 -8.31
C ARG A 27 11.27 -20.99 -8.55
N GLU A 28 10.87 -19.73 -8.42
CA GLU A 28 9.50 -19.28 -8.60
C GLU A 28 9.39 -18.28 -9.77
N SER A 29 8.22 -18.21 -10.37
CA SER A 29 7.94 -17.27 -11.44
C SER A 29 7.78 -15.86 -10.87
N ILE A 30 8.24 -14.85 -11.61
CA ILE A 30 7.90 -13.44 -11.35
C ILE A 30 6.53 -13.20 -11.98
N MET A 31 5.45 -13.48 -11.23
CA MET A 31 4.08 -13.44 -11.77
C MET A 31 3.68 -12.04 -12.24
N ALA A 32 4.20 -10.98 -11.62
CA ALA A 32 3.97 -9.62 -12.11
C ALA A 32 4.44 -9.45 -13.56
N ARG A 33 5.55 -10.09 -13.97
CA ARG A 33 6.04 -10.07 -15.34
C ARG A 33 5.10 -10.83 -16.27
N VAL A 34 4.67 -12.03 -15.88
CA VAL A 34 3.75 -12.85 -16.68
C VAL A 34 2.45 -12.10 -16.96
N VAL A 35 1.89 -11.46 -15.93
CA VAL A 35 0.65 -10.66 -16.07
C VAL A 35 0.88 -9.41 -16.93
N ALA A 36 2.07 -8.78 -16.84
CA ALA A 36 2.41 -7.63 -17.67
C ALA A 36 2.56 -7.97 -19.17
N ASP A 37 2.88 -9.21 -19.50
CA ASP A 37 3.00 -9.66 -20.89
C ASP A 37 1.62 -9.90 -21.55
N LEU A 38 0.55 -10.21 -20.79
CA LEU A 38 -0.77 -10.54 -21.31
C LEU A 38 -1.41 -9.39 -22.16
N PRO A 39 -1.36 -8.11 -21.75
CA PRO A 39 -1.88 -7.01 -22.55
C PRO A 39 -1.26 -6.93 -23.96
N GLN A 40 0.03 -7.25 -24.09
CA GLN A 40 0.70 -7.26 -25.39
C GLN A 40 0.10 -8.33 -26.32
N VAL A 41 -0.18 -9.53 -25.80
CA VAL A 41 -0.74 -10.64 -26.59
C VAL A 41 -2.09 -10.27 -27.18
N VAL A 42 -2.89 -9.45 -26.49
CA VAL A 42 -4.22 -9.02 -26.97
C VAL A 42 -4.21 -7.65 -27.63
N GLY A 43 -3.03 -7.08 -27.91
CA GLY A 43 -2.87 -5.86 -28.70
C GLY A 43 -3.20 -4.56 -27.96
N ILE A 44 -3.09 -4.53 -26.63
CA ILE A 44 -3.26 -3.30 -25.85
C ILE A 44 -2.14 -2.31 -26.15
N GLY A 45 -2.52 -1.07 -26.48
CA GLY A 45 -1.59 -0.01 -26.87
C GLY A 45 -0.93 0.72 -25.72
N TYR A 46 -1.62 0.89 -24.58
CA TYR A 46 -1.07 1.46 -23.34
C TYR A 46 -1.91 1.07 -22.12
N ILE A 47 -1.33 1.23 -20.95
CA ILE A 47 -1.93 0.81 -19.69
C ILE A 47 -2.02 2.00 -18.74
N VAL A 48 -3.16 2.14 -18.08
CA VAL A 48 -3.35 3.09 -16.97
C VAL A 48 -3.58 2.30 -15.69
N THR A 49 -2.80 2.55 -14.67
CA THR A 49 -2.88 1.88 -13.37
C THR A 49 -2.72 2.88 -12.23
N VAL A 50 -2.95 2.46 -10.99
CA VAL A 50 -2.83 3.32 -9.81
C VAL A 50 -1.91 2.65 -8.80
N ASP A 51 -0.93 3.39 -8.27
CA ASP A 51 0.00 2.99 -7.22
C ASP A 51 0.48 1.52 -7.32
N LEU A 52 1.30 1.24 -8.33
CA LEU A 52 1.95 -0.07 -8.48
C LEU A 52 2.74 -0.43 -7.22
N HIS A 53 2.68 -1.70 -6.83
CA HIS A 53 3.39 -2.21 -5.65
C HIS A 53 4.88 -1.86 -5.65
N SER A 54 5.48 -1.80 -6.82
CA SER A 54 6.88 -1.44 -7.01
C SER A 54 7.06 -0.73 -8.35
N PRO A 55 7.85 0.34 -8.44
CA PRO A 55 8.14 1.03 -9.70
C PRO A 55 8.77 0.13 -10.77
N ARG A 56 9.48 -0.94 -10.36
CA ARG A 56 10.09 -1.89 -11.31
C ARG A 56 9.08 -2.59 -12.21
N ILE A 57 7.82 -2.70 -11.78
CA ILE A 57 6.74 -3.34 -12.54
C ILE A 57 6.49 -2.60 -13.85
N GLU A 58 6.68 -1.29 -13.89
CA GLU A 58 6.58 -0.50 -15.14
C GLU A 58 7.51 -1.03 -16.22
N GLY A 59 8.72 -1.47 -15.84
CA GLY A 59 9.69 -2.06 -16.76
C GLY A 59 9.35 -3.49 -17.22
N PHE A 60 8.28 -4.09 -16.73
CA PHE A 60 7.82 -5.40 -17.21
C PHE A 60 6.90 -5.29 -18.42
N PHE A 61 6.26 -4.14 -18.60
CA PHE A 61 5.36 -3.92 -19.73
C PHE A 61 6.15 -3.56 -21.00
N HIS A 62 5.65 -3.98 -22.14
CA HIS A 62 6.14 -3.55 -23.43
C HIS A 62 5.39 -2.31 -23.94
N ALA A 63 4.12 -2.17 -23.55
CA ALA A 63 3.34 -0.98 -23.82
C ALA A 63 3.65 0.14 -22.81
N PRO A 64 3.50 1.41 -23.18
CA PRO A 64 3.60 2.52 -22.22
C PRO A 64 2.65 2.35 -21.05
N VAL A 65 3.13 2.68 -19.85
CA VAL A 65 2.35 2.61 -18.61
C VAL A 65 2.20 4.02 -18.03
N HIS A 66 0.97 4.37 -17.71
CA HIS A 66 0.65 5.58 -16.94
C HIS A 66 0.29 5.17 -15.51
N SER A 67 1.25 5.21 -14.61
CA SER A 67 1.06 4.92 -13.19
C SER A 67 0.61 6.20 -12.49
N LEU A 68 -0.68 6.25 -12.15
CA LEU A 68 -1.28 7.33 -11.37
C LEU A 68 -1.06 7.08 -9.87
N THR A 69 -1.31 8.09 -9.05
CA THR A 69 -1.27 7.94 -7.59
C THR A 69 -2.55 8.41 -6.92
N ALA A 70 -3.03 7.63 -5.97
CA ALA A 70 -4.19 7.97 -5.14
C ALA A 70 -3.83 8.84 -3.93
N VAL A 71 -2.53 9.09 -3.66
CA VAL A 71 -2.08 9.89 -2.52
C VAL A 71 -2.84 11.21 -2.38
N PRO A 72 -3.01 12.06 -3.43
CA PRO A 72 -3.75 13.32 -3.28
C PRO A 72 -5.22 13.14 -2.91
N ALA A 73 -5.87 12.07 -3.39
CA ALA A 73 -7.27 11.78 -3.07
C ALA A 73 -7.44 11.32 -1.63
N LEU A 74 -6.61 10.36 -1.20
CA LEU A 74 -6.59 9.88 0.18
C LEU A 74 -6.18 10.97 1.17
N CYS A 75 -5.22 11.82 0.81
CA CYS A 75 -4.85 13.00 1.60
C CYS A 75 -6.04 13.91 1.87
N ARG A 76 -6.83 14.23 0.84
CA ARG A 76 -8.06 15.03 1.04
C ARG A 76 -9.04 14.37 1.98
N ALA A 77 -9.19 13.04 1.89
CA ALA A 77 -10.11 12.30 2.73
C ALA A 77 -9.69 12.25 4.20
N VAL A 78 -8.38 12.17 4.48
CA VAL A 78 -7.87 12.05 5.85
C VAL A 78 -7.62 13.40 6.53
N ARG A 79 -7.39 14.48 5.78
CA ARG A 79 -6.94 15.78 6.32
C ARG A 79 -7.75 16.28 7.50
N ASP A 80 -9.08 16.23 7.41
CA ASP A 80 -9.99 16.74 8.43
C ASP A 80 -10.25 15.73 9.57
N ARG A 81 -9.63 14.55 9.49
CA ARG A 81 -9.80 13.45 10.45
C ARG A 81 -8.57 13.22 11.32
N VAL A 82 -7.43 13.79 10.91
CA VAL A 82 -6.15 13.58 11.60
C VAL A 82 -5.98 14.56 12.76
N PRO A 83 -5.51 14.09 13.93
CA PRO A 83 -5.14 14.95 15.04
C PRO A 83 -3.93 15.85 14.72
N ALA A 84 -3.84 17.01 15.39
CA ALA A 84 -2.76 17.98 15.17
C ALA A 84 -1.33 17.41 15.44
N ASN A 85 -1.22 16.44 16.37
CA ASN A 85 0.06 15.80 16.72
C ASN A 85 0.21 14.42 16.06
N LEU A 86 0.08 14.39 14.74
CA LEU A 86 0.15 13.17 13.94
C LEU A 86 1.56 12.91 13.43
N VAL A 87 1.90 11.62 13.25
CA VAL A 87 3.04 11.16 12.43
C VAL A 87 2.53 10.25 11.32
N VAL A 88 3.19 10.30 10.16
CA VAL A 88 2.93 9.38 9.06
C VAL A 88 3.87 8.19 9.21
N VAL A 89 3.32 6.99 9.15
CA VAL A 89 4.06 5.74 9.38
C VAL A 89 4.18 4.94 8.10
N SER A 90 5.42 4.69 7.71
CA SER A 90 5.76 3.70 6.68
C SER A 90 5.87 2.31 7.33
N PRO A 91 5.06 1.32 6.95
CA PRO A 91 5.08 -0.02 7.56
C PRO A 91 6.31 -0.84 7.22
N ASP A 92 7.10 -0.40 6.24
CA ASP A 92 8.40 -0.96 5.86
C ASP A 92 9.22 0.05 5.05
N VAL A 93 10.47 -0.30 4.74
CA VAL A 93 11.38 0.57 3.97
C VAL A 93 10.91 0.80 2.52
N GLY A 94 10.10 -0.10 1.96
CA GLY A 94 9.58 0.01 0.59
C GLY A 94 8.49 1.07 0.44
N ARG A 95 7.86 1.49 1.53
CA ARG A 95 6.77 2.48 1.55
C ARG A 95 7.21 3.88 1.99
N VAL A 96 8.49 4.08 2.28
CA VAL A 96 9.01 5.39 2.73
C VAL A 96 8.67 6.50 1.73
N GLY A 97 8.86 6.28 0.43
CA GLY A 97 8.53 7.28 -0.58
C GLY A 97 7.04 7.66 -0.63
N MET A 98 6.14 6.71 -0.36
CA MET A 98 4.71 6.99 -0.23
C MET A 98 4.43 7.79 1.04
N ALA A 99 4.97 7.35 2.18
CA ALA A 99 4.82 8.04 3.46
C ALA A 99 5.33 9.49 3.41
N THR A 100 6.47 9.72 2.74
CA THR A 100 7.02 11.06 2.52
C THR A 100 6.04 11.94 1.73
N ARG A 101 5.43 11.41 0.66
CA ARG A 101 4.42 12.16 -0.10
C ARG A 101 3.22 12.55 0.75
N TYR A 102 2.70 11.66 1.61
CA TYR A 102 1.64 12.00 2.55
C TYR A 102 2.08 13.08 3.54
N ALA A 103 3.27 12.95 4.11
CA ALA A 103 3.80 13.89 5.08
C ALA A 103 3.98 15.30 4.49
N GLU A 104 4.66 15.42 3.34
CA GLU A 104 5.01 16.69 2.73
C GLU A 104 3.83 17.36 2.04
N GLN A 105 3.08 16.61 1.22
CA GLN A 105 2.03 17.19 0.38
C GLN A 105 0.72 17.47 1.11
N CYS A 106 0.49 16.79 2.25
CA CYS A 106 -0.83 16.80 2.87
C CYS A 106 -0.86 17.34 4.28
N LEU A 107 0.10 16.97 5.10
CA LEU A 107 -0.07 17.02 6.56
C LEU A 107 1.01 17.84 7.27
N GLY A 108 2.13 18.16 6.63
CA GLY A 108 3.27 18.81 7.30
C GLY A 108 3.78 17.99 8.49
N ALA A 109 3.67 16.65 8.43
CA ALA A 109 3.96 15.74 9.53
C ALA A 109 5.32 15.06 9.36
N SER A 110 5.87 14.53 10.47
CA SER A 110 7.10 13.72 10.42
C SER A 110 6.80 12.32 9.90
N VAL A 111 7.78 11.69 9.23
CA VAL A 111 7.72 10.31 8.78
C VAL A 111 8.41 9.40 9.79
N ILE A 112 7.74 8.33 10.15
CA ILE A 112 8.25 7.23 10.98
C ILE A 112 8.36 5.99 10.10
N VAL A 113 9.44 5.23 10.26
CA VAL A 113 9.68 4.03 9.47
C VAL A 113 9.73 2.80 10.38
N LEU A 114 8.93 1.79 10.06
CA LEU A 114 9.03 0.50 10.72
C LEU A 114 10.01 -0.39 9.97
N HIS A 115 11.00 -0.88 10.68
CA HIS A 115 12.02 -1.76 10.15
C HIS A 115 11.87 -3.17 10.73
N LYS A 116 11.56 -4.15 9.87
CA LYS A 116 11.45 -5.55 10.25
C LYS A 116 12.81 -6.22 10.19
N ARG A 117 13.28 -6.76 11.32
CA ARG A 117 14.49 -7.57 11.40
C ARG A 117 14.12 -9.02 11.71
N ARG A 118 14.54 -9.95 10.85
CA ARG A 118 14.51 -11.38 11.17
C ARG A 118 15.69 -11.68 12.10
N VAL A 119 15.40 -12.21 13.27
CA VAL A 119 16.45 -12.70 14.18
C VAL A 119 16.73 -14.14 13.78
N SER A 120 17.96 -14.43 13.36
CA SER A 120 18.40 -15.80 12.98
C SER A 120 18.16 -16.77 14.13
N GLY A 121 17.54 -17.92 13.85
CA GLY A 121 17.30 -18.99 14.82
C GLY A 121 15.94 -18.98 15.52
N SER A 122 15.13 -17.94 15.36
CA SER A 122 13.72 -17.91 15.78
C SER A 122 12.87 -17.33 14.65
N GLU A 123 11.63 -17.78 14.51
CA GLU A 123 10.66 -17.21 13.56
C GLU A 123 10.15 -15.83 14.00
N THR A 124 10.74 -15.23 15.02
CA THR A 124 10.28 -13.97 15.61
C THR A 124 10.75 -12.79 14.77
N ASN A 125 9.81 -12.12 14.12
CA ASN A 125 10.06 -10.85 13.46
C ASN A 125 10.02 -9.74 14.51
N VAL A 126 11.13 -9.06 14.75
CA VAL A 126 11.16 -7.87 15.59
C VAL A 126 10.99 -6.64 14.69
N THR A 127 9.96 -5.85 14.97
CA THR A 127 9.73 -4.58 14.28
C THR A 127 10.31 -3.45 15.12
N HIS A 128 11.30 -2.74 14.57
CA HIS A 128 11.88 -1.55 15.20
C HIS A 128 11.19 -0.31 14.66
N VAL A 129 10.82 0.62 15.55
CA VAL A 129 10.28 1.93 15.20
C VAL A 129 11.46 2.89 15.08
N VAL A 130 11.63 3.47 13.89
CA VAL A 130 12.65 4.49 13.63
C VAL A 130 11.99 5.85 13.60
N GLY A 131 12.25 6.66 14.63
CA GLY A 131 11.67 7.97 14.86
C GLY A 131 10.88 8.03 16.17
N GLU A 132 10.40 9.22 16.54
CA GLU A 132 9.69 9.48 17.80
C GLU A 132 8.17 9.38 17.61
N VAL A 133 7.54 8.43 18.29
CA VAL A 133 6.08 8.18 18.23
C VAL A 133 5.38 8.35 19.56
N SER A 134 6.14 8.50 20.67
CA SER A 134 5.58 8.56 22.03
C SER A 134 4.56 9.69 22.16
N GLY A 135 3.36 9.37 22.64
CA GLY A 135 2.26 10.32 22.81
C GLY A 135 1.69 10.89 21.50
N ARG A 136 2.02 10.34 20.33
CA ARG A 136 1.57 10.84 19.04
C ARG A 136 0.52 9.92 18.42
N ALA A 137 -0.43 10.50 17.67
CA ALA A 137 -1.33 9.76 16.81
C ALA A 137 -0.59 9.32 15.53
N CYS A 138 -1.04 8.25 14.90
CA CYS A 138 -0.35 7.64 13.76
C CYS A 138 -1.27 7.49 12.54
N LEU A 139 -0.76 7.86 11.35
CA LEU A 139 -1.35 7.50 10.06
C LEU A 139 -0.46 6.44 9.40
N ILE A 140 -0.89 5.20 9.38
CA ILE A 140 -0.21 4.12 8.65
C ILE A 140 -0.62 4.22 7.17
N VAL A 141 0.36 4.29 6.27
CA VAL A 141 0.10 4.37 4.83
C VAL A 141 0.73 3.19 4.09
N ASP A 142 -0.03 2.58 3.17
CA ASP A 142 0.44 1.46 2.35
C ASP A 142 -0.15 1.55 0.93
N ASP A 143 0.38 0.78 -0.02
CA ASP A 143 -0.22 0.65 -1.34
C ASP A 143 -1.47 -0.25 -1.28
N MET A 144 -1.46 -1.29 -0.46
CA MET A 144 -2.59 -2.21 -0.36
C MET A 144 -2.77 -2.83 1.02
N ILE A 145 -4.02 -3.10 1.37
CA ILE A 145 -4.39 -3.95 2.49
C ILE A 145 -4.88 -5.29 1.95
N SER A 146 -4.06 -6.34 2.07
CA SER A 146 -4.43 -7.70 1.68
C SER A 146 -5.00 -8.45 2.90
N THR A 147 -4.18 -9.18 3.66
CA THR A 147 -4.59 -9.91 4.87
C THR A 147 -4.60 -9.08 6.14
N GLY A 148 -4.21 -7.81 6.07
CA GLY A 148 -4.08 -6.92 7.23
C GLY A 148 -2.92 -7.25 8.18
N GLY A 149 -2.06 -8.22 7.84
CA GLY A 149 -0.95 -8.63 8.70
C GLY A 149 0.05 -7.51 8.95
N THR A 150 0.49 -6.82 7.88
CA THR A 150 1.41 -5.68 7.97
C THR A 150 0.86 -4.57 8.87
N VAL A 151 -0.43 -4.24 8.72
CA VAL A 151 -1.07 -3.22 9.54
C VAL A 151 -1.15 -3.65 11.01
N ALA A 152 -1.55 -4.90 11.29
CA ALA A 152 -1.64 -5.41 12.65
C ALA A 152 -0.29 -5.42 13.37
N GLU A 153 0.78 -5.86 12.69
CA GLU A 153 2.15 -5.81 13.22
C GLU A 153 2.61 -4.36 13.47
N SER A 154 2.25 -3.44 12.56
CA SER A 154 2.55 -2.01 12.72
C SER A 154 1.86 -1.42 13.94
N ILE A 155 0.58 -1.72 14.16
CA ILE A 155 -0.19 -1.28 15.32
C ILE A 155 0.49 -1.76 16.61
N THR A 156 0.83 -3.04 16.69
CA THR A 156 1.50 -3.63 17.85
C THR A 156 2.83 -2.92 18.17
N ALA A 157 3.66 -2.70 17.14
CA ALA A 157 4.95 -2.05 17.32
C ALA A 157 4.82 -0.58 17.74
N LEU A 158 3.88 0.16 17.16
CA LEU A 158 3.63 1.58 17.49
C LEU A 158 3.13 1.73 18.92
N LEU A 159 2.17 0.90 19.35
CA LEU A 159 1.67 0.94 20.72
C LEU A 159 2.74 0.57 21.75
N ALA A 160 3.57 -0.43 21.44
CA ALA A 160 4.71 -0.81 22.27
C ALA A 160 5.77 0.32 22.39
N ALA A 161 5.89 1.16 21.35
CA ALA A 161 6.76 2.34 21.36
C ALA A 161 6.10 3.61 21.98
N GLY A 162 4.92 3.47 22.59
CA GLY A 162 4.24 4.55 23.29
C GLY A 162 3.38 5.46 22.40
N ALA A 163 3.06 5.07 21.18
CA ALA A 163 2.11 5.81 20.36
C ALA A 163 0.72 5.86 21.03
N ARG A 164 -0.04 6.92 20.77
CA ARG A 164 -1.43 7.01 21.22
C ARG A 164 -2.28 5.93 20.53
N PRO A 165 -3.30 5.37 21.20
CA PRO A 165 -4.25 4.44 20.59
C PRO A 165 -5.25 5.18 19.66
N GLU A 166 -4.71 6.02 18.79
CA GLU A 166 -5.39 6.83 17.79
C GLU A 166 -4.70 6.62 16.44
N ILE A 167 -4.99 5.49 15.81
CA ILE A 167 -4.35 5.06 14.57
C ILE A 167 -5.37 5.17 13.44
N ILE A 168 -4.97 5.84 12.37
CA ILE A 168 -5.67 5.89 11.09
C ILE A 168 -4.86 5.07 10.09
N VAL A 169 -5.54 4.36 9.19
CA VAL A 169 -4.90 3.59 8.13
C VAL A 169 -5.38 4.10 6.79
N ALA A 170 -4.47 4.37 5.87
CA ALA A 170 -4.80 4.73 4.49
C ALA A 170 -4.05 3.84 3.51
N ALA A 171 -4.77 3.24 2.57
CA ALA A 171 -4.16 2.45 1.51
C ALA A 171 -4.89 2.66 0.18
N THR A 172 -4.15 2.57 -0.92
CA THR A 172 -4.76 2.70 -2.25
C THR A 172 -5.71 1.53 -2.52
N HIS A 173 -5.28 0.30 -2.30
CA HIS A 173 -6.03 -0.89 -2.69
C HIS A 173 -6.55 -1.68 -1.48
N GLY A 174 -7.87 -1.69 -1.27
CA GLY A 174 -8.51 -2.48 -0.22
C GLY A 174 -8.90 -3.88 -0.70
N LEU A 175 -8.01 -4.87 -0.62
CA LEU A 175 -8.34 -6.25 -0.98
C LEU A 175 -9.17 -6.94 0.12
N PHE A 176 -8.85 -6.70 1.37
CA PHE A 176 -9.52 -7.23 2.57
C PHE A 176 -9.82 -8.73 2.50
N VAL A 177 -8.78 -9.52 2.20
CA VAL A 177 -8.91 -10.98 2.16
C VAL A 177 -8.70 -11.61 3.54
N LEU A 178 -9.26 -12.80 3.73
CA LEU A 178 -9.17 -13.55 4.99
C LEU A 178 -9.61 -12.68 6.20
N ASP A 179 -8.82 -12.67 7.27
CA ASP A 179 -9.09 -11.99 8.53
C ASP A 179 -8.79 -10.48 8.53
N ALA A 180 -8.57 -9.85 7.37
CA ALA A 180 -8.14 -8.45 7.28
C ALA A 180 -9.07 -7.52 8.07
N ARG A 181 -10.39 -7.64 7.90
CA ARG A 181 -11.37 -6.79 8.60
C ARG A 181 -11.29 -6.96 10.10
N LYS A 182 -11.14 -8.21 10.59
CA LYS A 182 -10.97 -8.50 12.02
C LYS A 182 -9.71 -7.86 12.60
N LYS A 183 -8.59 -7.92 11.88
CA LYS A 183 -7.34 -7.27 12.29
C LYS A 183 -7.44 -5.75 12.33
N LEU A 184 -8.17 -5.16 11.38
CA LEU A 184 -8.41 -3.73 11.31
C LEU A 184 -9.45 -3.24 12.32
N SER A 185 -10.25 -4.11 12.92
CA SER A 185 -11.16 -3.79 14.04
C SER A 185 -10.44 -3.67 15.38
N HIS A 186 -9.11 -3.51 15.39
CA HIS A 186 -8.33 -3.28 16.61
C HIS A 186 -8.79 -1.98 17.29
N PRO A 187 -8.99 -1.94 18.64
CA PRO A 187 -9.52 -0.78 19.34
C PRO A 187 -8.74 0.53 19.13
N ALA A 188 -7.44 0.45 18.84
CA ALA A 188 -6.63 1.61 18.54
C ALA A 188 -6.84 2.17 17.12
N VAL A 189 -7.51 1.43 16.22
CA VAL A 189 -7.79 1.89 14.85
C VAL A 189 -9.09 2.70 14.86
N ARG A 190 -9.00 3.97 14.52
CA ARG A 190 -10.15 4.86 14.43
C ARG A 190 -10.88 4.73 13.11
N GLU A 191 -10.13 4.80 12.02
CA GLU A 191 -10.68 4.80 10.66
C GLU A 191 -9.71 4.11 9.69
N VAL A 192 -10.27 3.53 8.62
CA VAL A 192 -9.53 2.94 7.51
C VAL A 192 -10.04 3.55 6.21
N PHE A 193 -9.14 4.18 5.46
CA PHE A 193 -9.41 4.79 4.18
C PHE A 193 -8.82 3.94 3.06
N VAL A 194 -9.63 3.60 2.07
CA VAL A 194 -9.18 2.97 0.83
C VAL A 194 -9.89 3.62 -0.35
N THR A 195 -9.33 3.49 -1.54
CA THR A 195 -9.99 3.91 -2.76
C THR A 195 -10.96 2.83 -3.27
N ASP A 196 -11.71 3.16 -4.29
CA ASP A 196 -12.61 2.27 -5.03
C ASP A 196 -11.92 1.53 -6.19
N THR A 197 -10.59 1.56 -6.26
CA THR A 197 -9.80 0.75 -7.23
C THR A 197 -10.14 -0.73 -7.18
N ILE A 198 -10.69 -1.19 -6.05
CA ILE A 198 -11.32 -2.50 -5.86
C ILE A 198 -12.69 -2.25 -5.26
N ASN A 199 -13.73 -2.73 -5.93
CA ASN A 199 -15.11 -2.56 -5.47
C ASN A 199 -15.31 -3.22 -4.09
N GLN A 200 -15.82 -2.44 -3.12
CA GLN A 200 -16.10 -2.88 -1.76
C GLN A 200 -17.56 -3.28 -1.53
N THR A 201 -18.48 -2.90 -2.42
CA THR A 201 -19.93 -3.10 -2.23
C THR A 201 -20.37 -4.55 -2.23
N GLU A 202 -19.64 -5.43 -2.93
CA GLU A 202 -19.94 -6.88 -2.96
C GLU A 202 -19.49 -7.65 -1.71
N LYS A 203 -18.65 -7.05 -0.85
CA LYS A 203 -18.08 -7.69 0.34
C LYS A 203 -18.89 -7.46 1.63
N THR A 204 -19.99 -6.75 1.57
CA THR A 204 -20.95 -6.61 2.66
C THR A 204 -22.01 -7.70 2.64
N GLY A 205 -21.74 -8.83 1.99
CA GLY A 205 -22.59 -10.02 2.02
C GLY A 205 -22.80 -10.50 3.45
N ARG A 206 -24.06 -10.49 3.83
CA ARG A 206 -24.62 -10.99 5.07
C ARG A 206 -24.07 -12.38 5.41
N ASN A 207 -23.62 -12.55 6.63
CA ASN A 207 -23.76 -13.80 7.38
C ASN A 207 -24.85 -13.61 8.40
#